data_920c8ea85119b89fc5e1e6c8aeaa6172
#
_entry.id   920c8ea85119b89fc5e1e6c8aeaa6172
#
_cell.length_a   1.000
_cell.length_b   1.000
_cell.length_c   1.000
_cell.angle_alpha   90.00
_cell.angle_beta   90.00
_cell.angle_gamma   90.00
#
_symmetry.space_group_name_H-M   'P 1'
#
loop_
_entity.id
_entity.type
_entity.pdbx_description
1 polymer ?
#
loop_
_entity_poly.entity_id
_entity_poly.type
_entity_poly.pdbx_seq_one_letter_code
_entity_poly.pdbx_strand_id
1 'polypeptide(L)'
;MRPVPRWALVSAALAPILLIGGWMLAAARQPGGFDQVSGTISALAARDAADRWVMTLALAGLGLCHCVTAAGLRPVRSPGRLLLALGGIATIAVAASPLPSGGGSSTAHGVAAAVAFGALALWPALAGPARRPAGTAAPASPGTTTGSSPGPGAAGRGRAAGHALAALLLILVGWFVVELTGGGGWIGLTERLTAGAEAVAPLLVVAVLSRPDRPAAGGSPAPAPR
;
A
#
# COMPACT_ATOMS: atom_id res chain seq x y z
N MET A 1 -20.57 -7.30 -5.64
CA MET A 1 -19.60 -6.54 -4.79
C MET A 1 -19.71 -5.05 -5.13
N ARG A 2 -19.52 -4.12 -4.17
CA ARG A 2 -19.43 -2.68 -4.52
C ARG A 2 -18.11 -2.47 -5.27
N PRO A 3 -18.10 -1.87 -6.47
CA PRO A 3 -16.87 -1.65 -7.23
C PRO A 3 -15.95 -0.67 -6.50
N VAL A 4 -14.65 -0.79 -6.72
CA VAL A 4 -13.67 0.19 -6.25
C VAL A 4 -13.88 1.48 -7.05
N PRO A 5 -14.10 2.64 -6.41
CA PRO A 5 -14.31 3.89 -7.13
C PRO A 5 -13.05 4.35 -7.85
N ARG A 6 -13.21 5.03 -8.99
CA ARG A 6 -12.08 5.49 -9.83
C ARG A 6 -11.10 6.40 -9.07
N TRP A 7 -11.61 7.25 -8.19
CA TRP A 7 -10.76 8.12 -7.38
C TRP A 7 -9.81 7.35 -6.45
N ALA A 8 -10.20 6.16 -5.96
CA ALA A 8 -9.33 5.31 -5.16
C ALA A 8 -8.23 4.67 -6.03
N LEU A 9 -8.53 4.32 -7.29
CA LEU A 9 -7.51 3.86 -8.24
C LEU A 9 -6.50 4.96 -8.55
N VAL A 10 -6.97 6.18 -8.83
CA VAL A 10 -6.10 7.34 -9.07
C VAL A 10 -5.22 7.61 -7.85
N SER A 11 -5.80 7.62 -6.65
CA SER A 11 -5.05 7.81 -5.40
C SER A 11 -3.99 6.73 -5.21
N ALA A 12 -4.33 5.46 -5.43
CA ALA A 12 -3.38 4.35 -5.32
C ALA A 12 -2.24 4.44 -6.34
N ALA A 13 -2.51 4.95 -7.54
CA ALA A 13 -1.48 5.15 -8.57
C ALA A 13 -0.58 6.37 -8.28
N LEU A 14 -1.13 7.43 -7.69
CA LEU A 14 -0.36 8.61 -7.31
C LEU A 14 0.62 8.34 -6.17
N ALA A 15 0.33 7.41 -5.27
CA ALA A 15 1.16 7.09 -4.12
C ALA A 15 2.63 6.77 -4.52
N PRO A 16 2.92 5.77 -5.35
CA PRO A 16 4.30 5.49 -5.77
C PRO A 16 4.90 6.61 -6.63
N ILE A 17 4.10 7.32 -7.43
CA ILE A 17 4.57 8.44 -8.26
C ILE A 17 5.08 9.58 -7.37
N LEU A 18 4.33 9.96 -6.34
CA LEU A 18 4.72 11.00 -5.40
C LEU A 18 5.98 10.60 -4.61
N LEU A 19 6.04 9.37 -4.13
CA LEU A 19 7.19 8.90 -3.37
C LEU A 19 8.45 8.84 -4.25
N ILE A 20 8.39 8.12 -5.37
CA ILE A 20 9.56 7.90 -6.24
C ILE A 20 9.97 9.21 -6.91
N GLY A 21 9.04 9.95 -7.47
CA GLY A 21 9.31 11.27 -8.06
C GLY A 21 9.86 12.26 -7.02
N GLY A 22 9.32 12.21 -5.81
CA GLY A 22 9.75 13.06 -4.69
C GLY A 22 11.20 12.80 -4.31
N TRP A 23 11.59 11.54 -4.04
CA TRP A 23 12.99 11.25 -3.68
C TRP A 23 13.96 11.48 -4.83
N MET A 24 13.58 11.17 -6.08
CA MET A 24 14.43 11.42 -7.25
C MET A 24 14.69 12.92 -7.42
N LEU A 25 13.64 13.73 -7.32
CA LEU A 25 13.77 15.19 -7.42
C LEU A 25 14.54 15.78 -6.24
N ALA A 26 14.24 15.35 -5.01
CA ALA A 26 14.93 15.83 -3.81
C ALA A 26 16.43 15.45 -3.82
N ALA A 27 16.76 14.23 -4.24
CA ALA A 27 18.16 13.78 -4.38
C ALA A 27 18.92 14.60 -5.42
N ALA A 28 18.31 14.88 -6.57
CA ALA A 28 18.91 15.71 -7.64
C ALA A 28 19.16 17.16 -7.20
N ARG A 29 18.53 17.63 -6.13
CA ARG A 29 18.70 18.99 -5.59
C ARG A 29 19.78 19.09 -4.52
N GLN A 30 20.38 17.95 -4.06
CA GLN A 30 21.41 18.01 -3.03
C GLN A 30 22.73 18.52 -3.59
N PRO A 31 23.33 19.57 -2.98
CA PRO A 31 24.66 20.06 -3.35
C PRO A 31 25.71 18.96 -3.17
N GLY A 32 26.56 18.76 -4.18
CA GLY A 32 27.60 17.73 -4.13
C GLY A 32 27.13 16.30 -4.46
N GLY A 33 25.85 16.13 -4.78
CA GLY A 33 25.23 14.83 -5.08
C GLY A 33 24.66 14.15 -3.85
N PHE A 34 23.94 13.07 -4.07
CA PHE A 34 23.31 12.27 -3.02
C PHE A 34 23.46 10.78 -3.34
N ASP A 35 24.18 10.07 -2.46
CA ASP A 35 24.28 8.62 -2.58
C ASP A 35 22.98 7.96 -2.16
N GLN A 36 22.26 7.39 -3.11
CA GLN A 36 20.98 6.75 -2.88
C GLN A 36 21.07 5.37 -2.22
N VAL A 37 22.27 4.79 -2.12
CA VAL A 37 22.48 3.50 -1.48
C VAL A 37 22.61 3.68 0.03
N SER A 38 23.40 4.63 0.46
CA SER A 38 23.67 4.91 1.87
C SER A 38 22.81 6.04 2.46
N GLY A 39 22.34 6.98 1.63
CA GLY A 39 21.49 8.10 2.08
C GLY A 39 20.01 7.73 2.09
N THR A 40 19.33 7.98 3.19
CA THR A 40 17.90 7.63 3.38
C THR A 40 16.95 8.62 2.70
N ILE A 41 15.71 8.18 2.41
CA ILE A 41 14.60 9.07 2.01
C ILE A 41 14.34 10.11 3.11
N SER A 42 14.41 9.68 4.36
CA SER A 42 14.22 10.53 5.53
C SER A 42 15.27 11.64 5.63
N ALA A 43 16.50 11.38 5.20
CA ALA A 43 17.56 12.39 5.13
C ALA A 43 17.24 13.50 4.12
N LEU A 44 16.54 13.20 3.02
CA LEU A 44 16.10 14.20 2.04
C LEU A 44 15.01 15.15 2.57
N ALA A 45 14.36 14.79 3.68
CA ALA A 45 13.39 15.62 4.39
C ALA A 45 13.98 16.25 5.68
N ALA A 46 15.26 16.01 5.99
CA ALA A 46 15.93 16.55 7.19
C ALA A 46 15.96 18.09 7.16
N ARG A 47 16.16 18.71 8.33
CA ARG A 47 16.05 20.17 8.49
C ARG A 47 17.08 20.95 7.68
N ASP A 48 18.24 20.36 7.40
CA ASP A 48 19.35 20.92 6.64
C ASP A 48 19.43 20.44 5.19
N ALA A 49 18.55 19.52 4.76
CA ALA A 49 18.52 19.08 3.38
C ALA A 49 18.09 20.22 2.44
N ALA A 50 18.79 20.34 1.30
CA ALA A 50 18.42 21.30 0.28
C ALA A 50 17.03 20.99 -0.27
N ASP A 51 16.21 22.03 -0.40
CA ASP A 51 14.83 21.89 -0.89
C ASP A 51 14.03 20.77 -0.17
N ARG A 52 14.28 20.57 1.12
CA ARG A 52 13.64 19.52 1.94
C ARG A 52 12.11 19.43 1.78
N TRP A 53 11.48 20.55 1.43
CA TRP A 53 10.04 20.67 1.22
C TRP A 53 9.55 19.74 0.11
N VAL A 54 10.41 19.42 -0.89
CA VAL A 54 10.08 18.46 -1.98
C VAL A 54 9.76 17.10 -1.38
N MET A 55 10.65 16.55 -0.55
CA MET A 55 10.45 15.24 0.06
C MET A 55 9.36 15.28 1.14
N THR A 56 9.28 16.37 1.89
CA THR A 56 8.20 16.56 2.89
C THR A 56 6.81 16.52 2.26
N LEU A 57 6.60 17.23 1.13
CA LEU A 57 5.33 17.21 0.40
C LEU A 57 5.06 15.87 -0.26
N ALA A 58 6.10 15.19 -0.77
CA ALA A 58 5.97 13.86 -1.33
C ALA A 58 5.49 12.84 -0.28
N LEU A 59 6.08 12.85 0.92
CA LEU A 59 5.66 11.98 2.02
C LEU A 59 4.25 12.32 2.52
N ALA A 60 3.92 13.60 2.68
CA ALA A 60 2.58 14.02 3.08
C ALA A 60 1.53 13.60 2.04
N GLY A 61 1.83 13.80 0.76
CA GLY A 61 0.99 13.37 -0.36
C GLY A 61 0.83 11.85 -0.43
N LEU A 62 1.91 11.09 -0.24
CA LEU A 62 1.89 9.62 -0.14
C LEU A 62 0.94 9.16 0.98
N GLY A 63 1.10 9.72 2.18
CA GLY A 63 0.25 9.37 3.32
C GLY A 63 -1.22 9.70 3.08
N LEU A 64 -1.52 10.86 2.46
CA LEU A 64 -2.86 11.23 2.05
C LEU A 64 -3.43 10.25 1.02
N CYS A 65 -2.64 9.84 0.04
CA CYS A 65 -3.03 8.83 -0.94
C CYS A 65 -3.39 7.50 -0.28
N HIS A 66 -2.64 7.04 0.72
CA HIS A 66 -2.98 5.82 1.47
C HIS A 66 -4.32 5.97 2.22
N CYS A 67 -4.57 7.10 2.88
CA CYS A 67 -5.83 7.37 3.57
C CYS A 67 -7.03 7.37 2.60
N VAL A 68 -6.89 8.07 1.47
CA VAL A 68 -7.91 8.14 0.42
C VAL A 68 -8.15 6.75 -0.17
N THR A 69 -7.10 6.02 -0.50
CA THR A 69 -7.22 4.64 -1.02
C THR A 69 -7.93 3.73 -0.02
N ALA A 70 -7.58 3.80 1.27
CA ALA A 70 -8.24 3.04 2.34
C ALA A 70 -9.73 3.34 2.43
N ALA A 71 -10.14 4.59 2.26
CA ALA A 71 -11.56 4.98 2.23
C ALA A 71 -12.32 4.34 1.05
N GLY A 72 -11.65 4.21 -0.11
CA GLY A 72 -12.24 3.66 -1.34
C GLY A 72 -12.21 2.13 -1.44
N LEU A 73 -11.37 1.43 -0.70
CA LEU A 73 -11.23 -0.03 -0.71
C LEU A 73 -12.40 -0.76 -0.01
N ARG A 74 -13.65 -0.41 -0.35
CA ARG A 74 -14.86 -0.98 0.26
C ARG A 74 -14.99 -2.51 0.14
N PRO A 75 -14.48 -3.18 -0.90
CA PRO A 75 -14.47 -4.64 -0.98
C PRO A 75 -13.58 -5.32 0.05
N VAL A 76 -12.63 -4.58 0.64
CA VAL A 76 -11.67 -5.06 1.64
C VAL A 76 -12.26 -4.91 3.04
N ARG A 77 -11.96 -5.87 3.93
CA ARG A 77 -12.39 -5.86 5.35
C ARG A 77 -11.89 -4.60 6.07
N SER A 78 -12.72 -4.10 6.99
CA SER A 78 -12.41 -2.88 7.76
C SER A 78 -11.04 -2.91 8.47
N PRO A 79 -10.59 -4.01 9.12
CA PRO A 79 -9.28 -4.02 9.77
C PRO A 79 -8.12 -3.72 8.81
N GLY A 80 -8.11 -4.31 7.60
CA GLY A 80 -7.07 -4.01 6.61
C GLY A 80 -7.11 -2.57 6.14
N ARG A 81 -8.32 -2.02 5.91
CA ARG A 81 -8.50 -0.62 5.53
C ARG A 81 -8.06 0.36 6.63
N LEU A 82 -8.40 0.06 7.88
CA LEU A 82 -7.99 0.89 9.03
C LEU A 82 -6.47 0.87 9.20
N LEU A 83 -5.83 -0.28 9.01
CA LEU A 83 -4.39 -0.38 9.10
C LEU A 83 -3.69 0.37 7.96
N LEU A 84 -4.21 0.31 6.72
CA LEU A 84 -3.71 1.12 5.60
C LEU A 84 -3.87 2.63 5.88
N ALA A 85 -5.00 3.05 6.45
CA ALA A 85 -5.22 4.44 6.84
C ALA A 85 -4.27 4.87 7.97
N LEU A 86 -4.05 4.02 8.98
CA LEU A 86 -3.08 4.25 10.05
C LEU A 86 -1.67 4.45 9.48
N GLY A 87 -1.24 3.60 8.55
CA GLY A 87 0.03 3.75 7.84
C GLY A 87 0.12 5.09 7.12
N GLY A 88 -0.96 5.50 6.44
CA GLY A 88 -1.03 6.81 5.78
C GLY A 88 -0.93 7.99 6.75
N ILE A 89 -1.65 7.96 7.86
CA ILE A 89 -1.57 8.99 8.92
C ILE A 89 -0.16 9.04 9.52
N ALA A 90 0.43 7.89 9.80
CA ALA A 90 1.78 7.81 10.33
C ALA A 90 2.83 8.34 9.33
N THR A 91 2.66 8.11 8.02
CA THR A 91 3.51 8.70 6.98
C THR A 91 3.41 10.22 6.94
N ILE A 92 2.22 10.80 7.14
CA ILE A 92 2.05 12.25 7.31
C ILE A 92 2.78 12.73 8.59
N ALA A 93 2.72 11.96 9.68
CA ALA A 93 3.44 12.29 10.90
C ALA A 93 4.97 12.22 10.71
N VAL A 94 5.49 11.29 9.89
CA VAL A 94 6.91 11.29 9.46
C VAL A 94 7.26 12.59 8.75
N ALA A 95 6.45 13.03 7.79
CA ALA A 95 6.65 14.31 7.07
C ALA A 95 6.64 15.53 8.01
N ALA A 96 5.80 15.49 9.05
CA ALA A 96 5.68 16.55 10.05
C ALA A 96 6.79 16.52 11.13
N SER A 97 7.58 15.45 11.20
CA SER A 97 8.62 15.21 12.20
C SER A 97 10.00 15.07 11.54
N PRO A 98 10.56 16.10 10.91
CA PRO A 98 11.82 16.00 10.17
C PRO A 98 12.98 15.61 11.10
N LEU A 99 13.98 14.92 10.52
CA LEU A 99 15.24 14.66 11.22
C LEU A 99 15.96 15.99 11.55
N PRO A 100 16.74 16.03 12.64
CA PRO A 100 17.52 17.20 13.01
C PRO A 100 18.64 17.50 12.00
N SER A 101 19.13 18.73 12.02
CA SER A 101 20.28 19.14 11.21
C SER A 101 21.56 18.43 11.66
N GLY A 102 22.47 18.17 10.71
CA GLY A 102 23.76 17.54 11.00
C GLY A 102 23.67 16.04 11.28
N GLY A 103 22.55 15.40 10.94
CA GLY A 103 22.29 13.98 11.23
C GLY A 103 21.74 13.76 12.64
N GLY A 104 21.55 12.51 12.98
CA GLY A 104 20.99 12.13 14.29
C GLY A 104 19.56 11.58 14.20
N SER A 105 18.95 11.33 15.36
CA SER A 105 17.63 10.72 15.46
C SER A 105 16.63 11.68 16.10
N SER A 106 15.36 11.48 15.76
CA SER A 106 14.23 12.12 16.41
C SER A 106 13.29 11.02 16.87
N THR A 107 13.00 10.97 18.17
CA THR A 107 12.06 9.96 18.72
C THR A 107 10.69 10.06 18.03
N ALA A 108 10.19 11.27 17.79
CA ALA A 108 8.92 11.47 17.11
C ALA A 108 8.94 10.89 15.68
N HIS A 109 10.03 11.15 14.92
CA HIS A 109 10.23 10.59 13.59
C HIS A 109 10.30 9.05 13.64
N GLY A 110 11.13 8.52 14.53
CA GLY A 110 11.33 7.06 14.66
C GLY A 110 10.03 6.32 15.01
N VAL A 111 9.25 6.84 15.95
CA VAL A 111 7.94 6.26 16.31
C VAL A 111 6.96 6.34 15.12
N ALA A 112 6.87 7.51 14.48
CA ALA A 112 6.00 7.68 13.31
C ALA A 112 6.40 6.72 12.17
N ALA A 113 7.70 6.59 11.87
CA ALA A 113 8.23 5.68 10.85
C ALA A 113 7.96 4.21 11.20
N ALA A 114 8.18 3.80 12.46
CA ALA A 114 7.90 2.43 12.90
C ALA A 114 6.41 2.07 12.74
N VAL A 115 5.51 3.00 13.10
CA VAL A 115 4.07 2.81 12.91
C VAL A 115 3.71 2.78 11.41
N ALA A 116 4.30 3.66 10.59
CA ALA A 116 4.05 3.70 9.16
C ALA A 116 4.45 2.39 8.49
N PHE A 117 5.72 1.98 8.60
CA PHE A 117 6.24 0.74 7.99
C PHE A 117 5.51 -0.49 8.53
N GLY A 118 5.29 -0.60 9.85
CA GLY A 118 4.58 -1.74 10.45
C GLY A 118 3.14 -1.85 9.97
N ALA A 119 2.40 -0.76 9.92
CA ALA A 119 1.02 -0.75 9.46
C ALA A 119 0.92 -1.02 7.96
N LEU A 120 1.81 -0.42 7.14
CA LEU A 120 1.85 -0.62 5.68
C LEU A 120 2.34 -2.01 5.29
N ALA A 121 3.16 -2.68 6.09
CA ALA A 121 3.55 -4.07 5.86
C ALA A 121 2.44 -5.06 6.25
N LEU A 122 1.69 -4.79 7.31
CA LEU A 122 0.72 -5.74 7.87
C LEU A 122 -0.69 -5.67 7.25
N TRP A 123 -1.11 -4.51 6.69
CA TRP A 123 -2.48 -4.34 6.20
C TRP A 123 -2.92 -5.40 5.17
N PRO A 124 -2.06 -5.94 4.25
CA PRO A 124 -2.51 -6.91 3.26
C PRO A 124 -2.96 -8.23 3.89
N ALA A 125 -2.34 -8.64 5.01
CA ALA A 125 -2.76 -9.83 5.75
C ALA A 125 -4.19 -9.73 6.29
N LEU A 126 -4.64 -8.50 6.60
CA LEU A 126 -5.99 -8.22 7.11
C LEU A 126 -6.97 -7.80 6.01
N ALA A 127 -6.49 -7.70 4.75
CA ALA A 127 -7.25 -7.22 3.60
C ALA A 127 -8.21 -8.25 2.96
N GLY A 128 -8.52 -9.35 3.64
CA GLY A 128 -9.46 -10.36 3.13
C GLY A 128 -10.79 -9.76 2.65
N PRO A 129 -11.60 -10.50 1.86
CA PRO A 129 -12.87 -10.00 1.33
C PRO A 129 -13.82 -9.61 2.46
N ALA A 130 -14.54 -8.49 2.28
CA ALA A 130 -15.54 -8.02 3.23
C ALA A 130 -16.67 -9.06 3.35
N ARG A 131 -17.08 -9.38 4.60
CA ARG A 131 -18.23 -10.27 4.83
C ARG A 131 -19.49 -9.60 4.33
N ARG A 132 -20.32 -10.32 3.57
CA ARG A 132 -21.68 -9.89 3.28
C ARG A 132 -22.47 -9.86 4.61
N PRO A 133 -23.28 -8.81 4.89
CA PRO A 133 -24.20 -8.85 6.03
C PRO A 133 -25.07 -10.10 5.92
N ALA A 134 -25.16 -10.88 6.99
CA ALA A 134 -26.15 -11.95 7.10
C ALA A 134 -27.51 -11.29 7.19
N GLY A 135 -28.29 -11.32 6.11
CA GLY A 135 -29.63 -10.69 6.12
C GLY A 135 -30.18 -10.28 4.74
N THR A 136 -29.37 -10.35 3.69
CA THR A 136 -29.83 -10.06 2.31
C THR A 136 -29.99 -11.33 1.47
N ALA A 137 -30.26 -12.47 2.10
CA ALA A 137 -30.84 -13.60 1.37
C ALA A 137 -32.30 -13.22 1.07
N ALA A 138 -32.56 -12.76 -0.16
CA ALA A 138 -33.93 -12.76 -0.66
C ALA A 138 -34.52 -14.16 -0.49
N PRO A 139 -35.83 -14.32 -0.11
CA PRO A 139 -36.44 -15.63 -0.04
C PRO A 139 -36.20 -16.33 -1.37
N ALA A 140 -35.63 -17.55 -1.28
CA ALA A 140 -35.35 -18.36 -2.45
C ALA A 140 -36.63 -18.60 -3.23
N SER A 141 -36.77 -17.98 -4.39
CA SER A 141 -37.81 -18.38 -5.35
C SER A 141 -37.48 -19.79 -5.82
N PRO A 142 -38.43 -20.75 -5.71
CA PRO A 142 -38.19 -22.10 -6.21
C PRO A 142 -38.10 -22.03 -7.74
N GLY A 143 -36.90 -22.19 -8.30
CA GLY A 143 -36.72 -22.29 -9.74
C GLY A 143 -35.52 -21.60 -10.36
N THR A 144 -34.72 -20.84 -9.65
CA THR A 144 -33.55 -20.18 -10.25
C THR A 144 -32.24 -20.68 -9.58
N THR A 145 -31.78 -21.86 -10.00
CA THR A 145 -30.41 -22.30 -9.81
C THR A 145 -29.53 -21.50 -10.78
N THR A 146 -28.68 -20.63 -10.28
CA THR A 146 -27.33 -20.26 -10.74
C THR A 146 -26.99 -18.82 -10.36
N GLY A 147 -26.90 -18.56 -9.07
CA GLY A 147 -26.04 -17.49 -8.58
C GLY A 147 -24.72 -18.13 -8.13
N SER A 148 -23.71 -18.16 -8.98
CA SER A 148 -22.39 -18.68 -8.64
C SER A 148 -21.80 -17.89 -7.48
N SER A 149 -22.00 -18.40 -6.25
CA SER A 149 -21.19 -17.96 -5.11
C SER A 149 -19.73 -18.23 -5.46
N PRO A 150 -18.79 -17.28 -5.21
CA PRO A 150 -17.39 -17.58 -5.41
C PRO A 150 -17.04 -18.82 -4.60
N GLY A 151 -16.60 -19.87 -5.31
CA GLY A 151 -16.29 -21.17 -4.69
C GLY A 151 -15.29 -21.00 -3.55
N PRO A 152 -15.31 -21.89 -2.54
CA PRO A 152 -14.44 -21.82 -1.35
C PRO A 152 -12.95 -21.62 -1.69
N GLY A 153 -12.49 -22.04 -2.87
CA GLY A 153 -11.12 -21.85 -3.34
C GLY A 153 -10.72 -20.40 -3.68
N ALA A 154 -11.65 -19.53 -4.12
CA ALA A 154 -11.30 -18.17 -4.52
C ALA A 154 -11.05 -17.26 -3.30
N ALA A 155 -11.86 -17.40 -2.25
CA ALA A 155 -11.66 -16.67 -1.00
C ALA A 155 -10.39 -17.11 -0.26
N GLY A 156 -10.03 -18.40 -0.36
CA GLY A 156 -8.78 -18.96 0.17
C GLY A 156 -7.55 -18.38 -0.53
N ARG A 157 -7.57 -18.36 -1.87
CA ARG A 157 -6.47 -17.80 -2.68
C ARG A 157 -6.26 -16.31 -2.40
N GLY A 158 -7.32 -15.52 -2.26
CA GLY A 158 -7.18 -14.10 -1.94
C GLY A 158 -6.54 -13.85 -0.57
N ARG A 159 -6.87 -14.67 0.45
CA ARG A 159 -6.20 -14.60 1.75
C ARG A 159 -4.74 -15.00 1.68
N ALA A 160 -4.42 -16.11 1.01
CA ALA A 160 -3.05 -16.55 0.84
C ALA A 160 -2.19 -15.49 0.14
N ALA A 161 -2.69 -14.86 -0.92
CA ALA A 161 -2.01 -13.76 -1.60
C ALA A 161 -1.78 -12.55 -0.67
N GLY A 162 -2.76 -12.19 0.16
CA GLY A 162 -2.62 -11.12 1.15
C GLY A 162 -1.54 -11.41 2.20
N HIS A 163 -1.49 -12.65 2.70
CA HIS A 163 -0.44 -13.07 3.64
C HIS A 163 0.94 -13.11 2.98
N ALA A 164 1.04 -13.60 1.73
CA ALA A 164 2.30 -13.63 1.00
C ALA A 164 2.84 -12.22 0.74
N LEU A 165 1.96 -11.27 0.38
CA LEU A 165 2.34 -9.86 0.21
C LEU A 165 2.80 -9.25 1.54
N ALA A 166 2.07 -9.48 2.63
CA ALA A 166 2.48 -9.00 3.95
C ALA A 166 3.82 -9.60 4.40
N ALA A 167 4.05 -10.89 4.17
CA ALA A 167 5.33 -11.54 4.48
C ALA A 167 6.49 -10.91 3.69
N LEU A 168 6.31 -10.65 2.39
CA LEU A 168 7.31 -9.95 1.57
C LEU A 168 7.63 -8.57 2.13
N LEU A 169 6.61 -7.78 2.45
CA LEU A 169 6.80 -6.42 3.00
C LEU A 169 7.49 -6.47 4.37
N LEU A 170 7.13 -7.41 5.25
CA LEU A 170 7.79 -7.59 6.54
C LEU A 170 9.26 -8.02 6.41
N ILE A 171 9.60 -8.83 5.40
CA ILE A 171 11.00 -9.18 5.11
C ILE A 171 11.78 -7.93 4.72
N LEU A 172 11.22 -7.06 3.86
CA LEU A 172 11.85 -5.80 3.47
C LEU A 172 12.01 -4.86 4.66
N VAL A 173 10.98 -4.71 5.50
CA VAL A 173 11.06 -3.92 6.75
C VAL A 173 12.13 -4.50 7.67
N GLY A 174 12.20 -5.82 7.85
CA GLY A 174 13.21 -6.48 8.66
C GLY A 174 14.63 -6.22 8.14
N TRP A 175 14.83 -6.28 6.82
CA TRP A 175 16.13 -5.94 6.23
C TRP A 175 16.48 -4.47 6.47
N PHE A 176 15.55 -3.54 6.24
CA PHE A 176 15.77 -2.13 6.55
C PHE A 176 16.12 -1.91 8.03
N VAL A 177 15.43 -2.57 8.96
CA VAL A 177 15.71 -2.46 10.40
C VAL A 177 17.13 -2.98 10.72
N VAL A 178 17.57 -4.08 10.12
CA VAL A 178 18.94 -4.61 10.30
C VAL A 178 19.97 -3.60 9.82
N GLU A 179 19.80 -2.99 8.66
CA GLU A 179 20.69 -1.95 8.14
C GLU A 179 20.70 -0.70 9.04
N LEU A 180 19.51 -0.29 9.50
CA LEU A 180 19.33 0.88 10.36
C LEU A 180 20.03 0.72 11.72
N THR A 181 19.94 -0.46 12.33
CA THR A 181 20.52 -0.71 13.66
C THR A 181 21.96 -1.20 13.62
N GLY A 182 22.36 -1.84 12.52
CA GLY A 182 23.72 -2.35 12.30
C GLY A 182 24.71 -1.34 11.71
N GLY A 183 24.27 -0.14 11.35
CA GLY A 183 25.13 0.85 10.69
C GLY A 183 25.55 0.44 9.29
N GLY A 184 24.72 -0.33 8.57
CA GLY A 184 25.02 -0.87 7.26
C GLY A 184 25.09 0.18 6.15
N GLY A 185 25.89 -0.09 5.12
CA GLY A 185 26.06 0.80 3.97
C GLY A 185 24.87 0.83 2.99
N TRP A 186 23.84 -0.01 3.19
CA TRP A 186 22.72 -0.19 2.28
C TRP A 186 21.42 0.41 2.81
N ILE A 187 21.48 1.20 3.89
CA ILE A 187 20.30 1.73 4.58
C ILE A 187 19.37 2.54 3.66
N GLY A 188 19.94 3.35 2.77
CA GLY A 188 19.15 4.14 1.81
C GLY A 188 18.45 3.27 0.77
N LEU A 189 19.13 2.23 0.27
CA LEU A 189 18.54 1.29 -0.68
C LEU A 189 17.43 0.48 -0.03
N THR A 190 17.64 -0.05 1.16
CA THR A 190 16.64 -0.86 1.87
C THR A 190 15.41 -0.05 2.25
N GLU A 191 15.58 1.21 2.67
CA GLU A 191 14.45 2.13 2.90
C GLU A 191 13.63 2.35 1.62
N ARG A 192 14.29 2.58 0.47
CA ARG A 192 13.62 2.79 -0.82
C ARG A 192 12.88 1.56 -1.30
N LEU A 193 13.48 0.38 -1.19
CA LEU A 193 12.83 -0.87 -1.56
C LEU A 193 11.60 -1.13 -0.71
N THR A 194 11.71 -0.91 0.60
CA THR A 194 10.62 -1.09 1.55
C THR A 194 9.50 -0.09 1.28
N ALA A 195 9.80 1.21 1.30
CA ALA A 195 8.80 2.26 1.10
C ALA A 195 8.18 2.19 -0.31
N GLY A 196 8.98 1.87 -1.33
CA GLY A 196 8.49 1.70 -2.71
C GLY A 196 7.54 0.50 -2.84
N ALA A 197 7.88 -0.64 -2.25
CA ALA A 197 7.01 -1.81 -2.24
C ALA A 197 5.69 -1.55 -1.49
N GLU A 198 5.75 -0.87 -0.35
CA GLU A 198 4.58 -0.46 0.43
C GLU A 198 3.70 0.55 -0.32
N ALA A 199 4.29 1.49 -1.06
CA ALA A 199 3.54 2.44 -1.88
C ALA A 199 2.84 1.77 -3.07
N VAL A 200 3.44 0.73 -3.66
CA VAL A 200 2.88 -0.02 -4.80
C VAL A 200 1.82 -1.03 -4.36
N ALA A 201 1.93 -1.60 -3.16
CA ALA A 201 1.04 -2.67 -2.69
C ALA A 201 -0.46 -2.31 -2.76
N PRO A 202 -0.94 -1.11 -2.35
CA PRO A 202 -2.35 -0.73 -2.50
C PRO A 202 -2.79 -0.63 -3.97
N LEU A 203 -1.93 -0.16 -4.87
CA LEU A 203 -2.22 -0.10 -6.30
C LEU A 203 -2.46 -1.50 -6.88
N LEU A 204 -1.61 -2.47 -6.54
CA LEU A 204 -1.77 -3.86 -6.99
C LEU A 204 -3.09 -4.45 -6.51
N VAL A 205 -3.45 -4.25 -5.25
CA VAL A 205 -4.72 -4.74 -4.68
C VAL A 205 -5.92 -4.07 -5.37
N VAL A 206 -5.88 -2.75 -5.54
CA VAL A 206 -6.94 -2.01 -6.25
C VAL A 206 -7.08 -2.49 -7.69
N ALA A 207 -5.98 -2.66 -8.42
CA ALA A 207 -5.97 -3.13 -9.80
C ALA A 207 -6.58 -4.54 -9.94
N VAL A 208 -6.27 -5.44 -9.02
CA VAL A 208 -6.85 -6.80 -8.99
C VAL A 208 -8.36 -6.73 -8.73
N LEU A 209 -8.80 -5.91 -7.77
CA LEU A 209 -10.22 -5.78 -7.42
C LEU A 209 -11.04 -5.02 -8.45
N SER A 210 -10.41 -4.25 -9.33
CA SER A 210 -11.05 -3.48 -10.40
C SER A 210 -11.19 -4.24 -11.72
N ARG A 211 -10.61 -5.45 -11.82
CA ARG A 211 -10.75 -6.27 -13.04
C ARG A 211 -12.20 -6.71 -13.21
N PRO A 212 -12.82 -6.50 -14.39
CA PRO A 212 -14.12 -7.05 -14.67
C PRO A 212 -14.05 -8.58 -14.64
N ASP A 213 -15.08 -9.22 -14.06
CA ASP A 213 -15.23 -10.67 -14.14
C ASP A 213 -15.25 -11.03 -15.64
N ARG A 214 -14.29 -11.85 -16.09
CA ARG A 214 -14.33 -12.40 -17.45
C ARG A 214 -15.62 -13.21 -17.54
N PRO A 215 -16.53 -12.94 -18.54
CA PRO A 215 -17.62 -13.85 -18.81
C PRO A 215 -17.02 -15.24 -19.00
N ALA A 216 -17.60 -16.24 -18.33
CA ALA A 216 -17.26 -17.63 -18.59
C ALA A 216 -17.40 -17.84 -20.11
N ALA A 217 -16.32 -18.26 -20.76
CA ALA A 217 -16.30 -18.52 -22.19
C ALA A 217 -17.53 -19.38 -22.52
N GLY A 218 -18.42 -18.81 -23.32
CA GLY A 218 -19.75 -19.29 -23.53
C GLY A 218 -19.80 -20.77 -23.86
N GLY A 219 -20.68 -21.50 -23.19
CA GLY A 219 -21.12 -22.78 -23.67
C GLY A 219 -21.62 -22.60 -25.10
N SER A 220 -21.00 -23.31 -26.05
CA SER A 220 -21.46 -23.40 -27.44
C SER A 220 -22.97 -23.68 -27.42
N PRO A 221 -23.82 -22.97 -28.17
CA PRO A 221 -25.21 -23.30 -28.25
C PRO A 221 -25.31 -24.73 -28.83
N ALA A 222 -26.05 -25.58 -28.14
CA ALA A 222 -26.33 -26.93 -28.59
C ALA A 222 -26.97 -26.85 -30.00
N PRO A 223 -26.58 -27.72 -30.96
CA PRO A 223 -27.18 -27.74 -32.28
C PRO A 223 -28.67 -28.02 -32.14
N ALA A 224 -29.50 -27.24 -32.89
CA ALA A 224 -30.93 -27.41 -32.93
C ALA A 224 -31.26 -28.83 -33.45
N PRO A 225 -32.25 -29.51 -32.87
CA PRO A 225 -32.71 -30.82 -33.39
C PRO A 225 -33.32 -30.61 -34.77
N ARG A 226 -32.95 -31.50 -35.71
CA ARG A 226 -33.50 -31.59 -37.08
C ARG A 226 -34.86 -32.26 -37.05
#